data_660d4b07e655a734c8a29ac7edf9ddc3
#
_entry.id   660d4b07e655a734c8a29ac7edf9ddc3
#
_cell.length_a   1.000
_cell.length_b   1.000
_cell.length_c   1.000
_cell.angle_alpha   90.00
_cell.angle_beta   90.00
_cell.angle_gamma   90.00
#
_symmetry.space_group_name_H-M   'P 1'
#
loop_
_entity.id
_entity.type
_entity.pdbx_description
1 polymer ?
#
loop_
_entity_poly.entity_id
_entity_poly.type
_entity_poly.pdbx_seq_one_letter_code
_entity_poly.pdbx_strand_id
1 'polypeptide(L)'
;MVSSSLPLATHFPSEEILLVTASPVIKAVTNFKQVSKTLEEFDVEEQPSTILEKRFPNIKVLNSGVKQLKTTEHCILTEDGNQYKYEKLCLCAGAKPKLIFEGNPYVLGIRDTDSAQEFQKQLTKAKRITIVGNGGIALELVYEIEGCEVIWAIKDKAIGNAFFDAGAAEFLISELTSKKSEAKIACKRTRYTIEENEKEAIAVVNPGNLGSALGPDWHEGLNLKGTKEFSHKVHIEALCEIKKIYHQEEFKQLKKTSLTFPRDCQDKSADKDMWPVYVELTNEKIYGCDFIVSATGVMPNVKPFLDGNNFMLGEDGGLKVDDHMRTSLSNIYAAGDICTASWQPSPVWQQMRLWTQARQMGNYAAKCMAADALGDSIDMDFSFELFAHVTKFFNYKVVLLGKYNAQGLGLDHELMLRCTKGQEYVKVVMQNGRMMGAILIGETDLEETFENLILNQMNLSAYGEDLLDPNIDIEDYFD
;
A
#
# COMPACT_ATOMS: atom_id res chain seq x y z
N MET A 1 14.49 1.18 -0.30
CA MET A 1 15.88 1.26 0.22
C MET A 1 16.64 -0.04 0.02
N VAL A 2 16.25 -1.15 0.61
CA VAL A 2 16.99 -2.42 0.46
C VAL A 2 17.11 -2.84 -1.00
N SER A 3 16.04 -2.73 -1.78
CA SER A 3 16.04 -3.05 -3.21
C SER A 3 17.04 -2.24 -4.06
N SER A 4 17.42 -1.06 -3.63
CA SER A 4 18.42 -0.24 -4.34
C SER A 4 19.85 -0.52 -3.87
N SER A 5 20.06 -0.80 -2.58
CA SER A 5 21.41 -0.98 -2.02
C SER A 5 22.04 -2.31 -2.41
N LEU A 6 21.27 -3.39 -2.53
CA LEU A 6 21.80 -4.72 -2.84
C LEU A 6 22.41 -4.81 -4.26
N PRO A 7 21.74 -4.38 -5.34
CA PRO A 7 22.34 -4.37 -6.66
C PRO A 7 23.63 -3.51 -6.72
N LEU A 8 23.61 -2.32 -6.13
CA LEU A 8 24.78 -1.44 -6.09
C LEU A 8 25.96 -2.09 -5.35
N ALA A 9 25.72 -2.71 -4.19
CA ALA A 9 26.77 -3.38 -3.43
C ALA A 9 27.41 -4.54 -4.20
N THR A 10 26.65 -5.23 -5.03
CA THR A 10 27.12 -6.34 -5.86
C THR A 10 27.92 -5.83 -7.07
N HIS A 11 27.44 -4.75 -7.73
CA HIS A 11 28.11 -4.21 -8.91
C HIS A 11 29.38 -3.41 -8.57
N PHE A 12 29.41 -2.77 -7.40
CA PHE A 12 30.52 -1.93 -6.95
C PHE A 12 31.07 -2.38 -5.61
N PRO A 13 31.75 -3.55 -5.54
CA PRO A 13 32.22 -4.12 -4.27
C PRO A 13 33.35 -3.28 -3.62
N SER A 14 34.01 -2.41 -4.38
CA SER A 14 35.05 -1.48 -3.89
C SER A 14 34.51 -0.16 -3.36
N GLU A 15 33.26 0.18 -3.69
CA GLU A 15 32.64 1.46 -3.31
C GLU A 15 31.90 1.33 -1.99
N GLU A 16 32.00 2.37 -1.15
CA GLU A 16 31.27 2.43 0.10
C GLU A 16 29.83 2.89 -0.12
N ILE A 17 28.86 2.09 0.32
CA ILE A 17 27.44 2.39 0.25
C ILE A 17 26.93 2.67 1.66
N LEU A 18 26.48 3.89 1.90
CA LEU A 18 25.86 4.27 3.17
C LEU A 18 24.32 4.18 3.07
N LEU A 19 23.72 3.29 3.84
CA LEU A 19 22.28 3.19 4.01
C LEU A 19 21.85 3.96 5.27
N VAL A 20 21.18 5.09 5.10
CA VAL A 20 20.61 5.85 6.22
C VAL A 20 19.16 5.47 6.41
N THR A 21 18.81 4.99 7.60
CA THR A 21 17.45 4.55 7.93
C THR A 21 17.08 4.98 9.35
N ALA A 22 15.86 5.51 9.52
CA ALA A 22 15.33 5.86 10.83
C ALA A 22 14.90 4.62 11.65
N SER A 23 14.70 3.47 10.98
CA SER A 23 14.28 2.23 11.63
C SER A 23 15.45 1.28 11.85
N PRO A 24 15.58 0.64 13.03
CA PRO A 24 16.58 -0.38 13.30
C PRO A 24 16.29 -1.71 12.57
N VAL A 25 15.08 -1.86 12.05
CA VAL A 25 14.67 -3.02 11.25
C VAL A 25 14.45 -2.65 9.80
N ILE A 26 14.74 -3.58 8.91
CA ILE A 26 14.46 -3.49 7.48
C ILE A 26 13.44 -4.54 7.10
N LYS A 27 12.76 -4.31 5.98
CA LYS A 27 11.93 -5.32 5.34
C LYS A 27 12.74 -5.99 4.22
N ALA A 28 12.92 -7.28 4.33
CA ALA A 28 13.56 -8.11 3.32
C ALA A 28 12.51 -8.90 2.55
N VAL A 29 12.61 -8.90 1.23
CA VAL A 29 11.79 -9.76 0.38
C VAL A 29 12.30 -11.20 0.49
N THR A 30 11.39 -12.11 0.76
CA THR A 30 11.63 -13.55 0.85
C THR A 30 10.61 -14.29 -0.02
N ASN A 31 10.84 -15.58 -0.28
CA ASN A 31 9.93 -16.42 -1.07
C ASN A 31 9.52 -15.79 -2.42
N PHE A 32 10.47 -15.07 -3.04
CA PHE A 32 10.22 -14.41 -4.31
C PHE A 32 9.92 -15.44 -5.41
N LYS A 33 8.78 -15.24 -6.07
CA LYS A 33 8.34 -16.04 -7.21
C LYS A 33 8.00 -15.10 -8.36
N GLN A 34 8.63 -15.29 -9.49
CA GLN A 34 8.19 -14.70 -10.75
C GLN A 34 7.02 -15.55 -11.27
N VAL A 35 5.82 -14.97 -11.30
CA VAL A 35 4.61 -15.66 -11.77
C VAL A 35 4.54 -15.61 -13.29
N SER A 36 4.84 -14.42 -13.85
CA SER A 36 4.91 -14.19 -15.29
C SER A 36 6.00 -13.16 -15.61
N LYS A 37 5.99 -12.51 -16.77
CA LYS A 37 7.00 -11.50 -17.14
C LYS A 37 7.01 -10.29 -16.22
N THR A 38 5.83 -9.84 -15.77
CA THR A 38 5.68 -8.64 -14.92
C THR A 38 5.06 -8.92 -13.55
N LEU A 39 4.37 -10.06 -13.38
CA LEU A 39 3.74 -10.44 -12.13
C LEU A 39 4.74 -11.10 -11.19
N GLU A 40 4.81 -10.56 -9.98
CA GLU A 40 5.71 -11.01 -8.91
C GLU A 40 4.90 -11.30 -7.64
N GLU A 41 5.15 -12.44 -7.03
CA GLU A 41 4.68 -12.77 -5.69
C GLU A 41 5.88 -12.87 -4.75
N PHE A 42 5.77 -12.36 -3.55
CA PHE A 42 6.82 -12.43 -2.55
C PHE A 42 6.27 -12.18 -1.15
N ASP A 43 6.95 -12.72 -0.18
CA ASP A 43 6.75 -12.40 1.22
C ASP A 43 7.70 -11.30 1.67
N VAL A 44 7.38 -10.67 2.80
CA VAL A 44 8.22 -9.65 3.41
C VAL A 44 8.47 -9.99 4.88
N GLU A 45 9.74 -10.12 5.25
CA GLU A 45 10.17 -10.41 6.62
C GLU A 45 10.88 -9.22 7.25
N GLU A 46 10.70 -9.05 8.55
CA GLU A 46 11.48 -8.10 9.34
C GLU A 46 12.84 -8.70 9.70
N GLN A 47 13.88 -7.94 9.44
CA GLN A 47 15.26 -8.32 9.79
C GLN A 47 15.99 -7.12 10.41
N PRO A 48 16.94 -7.34 11.34
CA PRO A 48 17.79 -6.26 11.81
C PRO A 48 18.54 -5.61 10.65
N SER A 49 18.60 -4.28 10.63
CA SER A 49 19.29 -3.54 9.55
C SER A 49 20.77 -3.93 9.41
N THR A 50 21.40 -4.33 10.50
CA THR A 50 22.80 -4.80 10.55
C THR A 50 23.08 -6.07 9.75
N ILE A 51 22.05 -6.83 9.34
CA ILE A 51 22.24 -8.02 8.49
C ILE A 51 22.84 -7.65 7.12
N LEU A 52 22.59 -6.43 6.64
CA LEU A 52 23.13 -5.95 5.37
C LEU A 52 24.65 -5.82 5.44
N GLU A 53 25.19 -5.28 6.53
CA GLU A 53 26.64 -5.15 6.74
C GLU A 53 27.33 -6.49 6.84
N LYS A 54 26.68 -7.49 7.47
CA LYS A 54 27.19 -8.86 7.55
C LYS A 54 27.25 -9.55 6.19
N ARG A 55 26.28 -9.25 5.32
CA ARG A 55 26.16 -9.89 3.99
C ARG A 55 26.98 -9.17 2.92
N PHE A 56 27.08 -7.84 3.03
CA PHE A 56 27.79 -6.98 2.08
C PHE A 56 28.75 -6.05 2.84
N PRO A 57 30.05 -6.38 2.90
CA PRO A 57 31.02 -5.61 3.69
C PRO A 57 31.19 -4.15 3.27
N ASN A 58 30.81 -3.81 2.04
CA ASN A 58 30.83 -2.45 1.50
C ASN A 58 29.57 -1.64 1.79
N ILE A 59 28.55 -2.22 2.47
CA ILE A 59 27.40 -1.49 2.99
C ILE A 59 27.66 -1.12 4.45
N LYS A 60 27.44 0.15 4.76
CA LYS A 60 27.32 0.64 6.15
C LYS A 60 25.90 1.08 6.41
N VAL A 61 25.36 0.73 7.57
CA VAL A 61 24.00 1.11 7.97
C VAL A 61 24.07 2.10 9.10
N LEU A 62 23.47 3.27 8.87
CA LEU A 62 23.32 4.32 9.86
C LEU A 62 21.86 4.40 10.32
N ASN A 63 21.62 4.06 11.58
CA ASN A 63 20.30 4.18 12.19
C ASN A 63 20.09 5.61 12.72
N SER A 64 19.65 6.51 11.83
CA SER A 64 19.28 7.87 12.18
C SER A 64 18.29 8.43 11.15
N GLY A 65 17.41 9.32 11.57
CA GLY A 65 16.57 10.07 10.66
C GLY A 65 17.36 11.13 9.90
N VAL A 66 16.93 11.45 8.68
CA VAL A 66 17.48 12.60 7.92
C VAL A 66 16.74 13.86 8.36
N LYS A 67 17.48 14.82 8.92
CA LYS A 67 16.98 16.13 9.33
C LYS A 67 16.88 17.10 8.16
N GLN A 68 17.90 17.12 7.31
CA GLN A 68 18.02 18.06 6.18
C GLN A 68 18.94 17.52 5.10
N LEU A 69 18.61 17.79 3.85
CA LEU A 69 19.48 17.60 2.69
C LEU A 69 20.06 18.96 2.28
N LYS A 70 21.39 19.02 2.10
CA LYS A 70 22.12 20.19 1.62
C LYS A 70 22.74 19.89 0.25
N THR A 71 22.01 20.18 -0.80
CA THR A 71 22.40 19.81 -2.17
C THR A 71 23.63 20.55 -2.67
N THR A 72 23.83 21.81 -2.28
CA THR A 72 25.02 22.64 -2.65
C THR A 72 26.31 22.12 -2.00
N GLU A 73 26.19 21.50 -0.81
CA GLU A 73 27.32 20.94 -0.07
C GLU A 73 27.52 19.45 -0.35
N HIS A 74 26.64 18.85 -1.15
CA HIS A 74 26.57 17.40 -1.39
C HIS A 74 26.59 16.59 -0.09
N CYS A 75 25.77 16.97 0.90
CA CYS A 75 25.69 16.25 2.16
C CYS A 75 24.28 16.15 2.72
N ILE A 76 24.07 15.14 3.56
CA ILE A 76 22.88 14.99 4.40
C ILE A 76 23.25 15.29 5.85
N LEU A 77 22.36 15.99 6.55
CA LEU A 77 22.40 16.19 7.99
C LEU A 77 21.42 15.23 8.65
N THR A 78 21.86 14.44 9.58
CA THR A 78 21.06 13.49 10.33
C THR A 78 20.57 14.07 11.66
N GLU A 79 19.58 13.44 12.28
CA GLU A 79 18.95 13.91 13.53
C GLU A 79 19.93 13.91 14.71
N ASP A 80 20.93 13.03 14.70
CA ASP A 80 22.03 12.98 15.66
C ASP A 80 23.08 14.10 15.46
N GLY A 81 22.89 14.95 14.45
CA GLY A 81 23.73 16.12 14.17
C GLY A 81 24.96 15.85 13.29
N ASN A 82 25.14 14.62 12.84
CA ASN A 82 26.25 14.26 11.96
C ASN A 82 25.98 14.67 10.50
N GLN A 83 27.04 14.85 9.73
CA GLN A 83 26.96 15.16 8.30
C GLN A 83 27.68 14.09 7.49
N TYR A 84 27.03 13.64 6.43
CA TYR A 84 27.56 12.62 5.52
C TYR A 84 27.55 13.14 4.09
N LYS A 85 28.70 13.14 3.45
CA LYS A 85 28.86 13.55 2.05
C LYS A 85 28.47 12.41 1.13
N TYR A 86 27.98 12.74 -0.07
CA TYR A 86 27.64 11.77 -1.11
C TYR A 86 28.14 12.26 -2.48
N GLU A 87 28.47 11.34 -3.35
CA GLU A 87 28.66 11.59 -4.78
C GLU A 87 27.34 11.40 -5.55
N LYS A 88 26.62 10.31 -5.25
CA LYS A 88 25.28 10.04 -5.75
C LYS A 88 24.36 9.70 -4.56
N LEU A 89 23.13 10.15 -4.61
CA LEU A 89 22.15 9.95 -3.54
C LEU A 89 20.85 9.39 -4.11
N CYS A 90 20.30 8.34 -3.51
CA CYS A 90 18.95 7.84 -3.83
C CYS A 90 18.01 8.07 -2.65
N LEU A 91 16.94 8.82 -2.88
CA LEU A 91 15.92 9.12 -1.88
C LEU A 91 14.81 8.06 -1.93
N CYS A 92 14.70 7.26 -0.87
CA CYS A 92 13.71 6.18 -0.73
C CYS A 92 12.94 6.29 0.59
N ALA A 93 12.60 7.52 1.00
CA ALA A 93 11.99 7.78 2.32
C ALA A 93 10.48 7.42 2.40
N GLY A 94 9.91 6.88 1.32
CA GLY A 94 8.53 6.40 1.29
C GLY A 94 7.49 7.50 1.45
N ALA A 95 6.36 7.16 2.07
CA ALA A 95 5.25 8.07 2.33
C ALA A 95 4.76 7.93 3.78
N LYS A 96 3.97 8.88 4.23
CA LYS A 96 3.29 8.88 5.55
C LYS A 96 1.79 8.84 5.37
N PRO A 97 1.01 8.32 6.35
CA PRO A 97 -0.44 8.35 6.28
C PRO A 97 -0.97 9.78 6.14
N LYS A 98 -1.97 9.94 5.29
CA LYS A 98 -2.76 11.16 5.24
C LYS A 98 -3.80 11.08 6.36
N LEU A 99 -3.57 11.82 7.43
CA LEU A 99 -4.53 11.88 8.54
C LEU A 99 -5.67 12.85 8.21
N ILE A 100 -6.89 12.41 8.50
CA ILE A 100 -8.09 13.27 8.33
C ILE A 100 -8.06 14.49 9.27
N PHE A 101 -7.45 14.34 10.48
CA PHE A 101 -7.19 15.42 11.43
C PHE A 101 -5.85 15.19 12.11
N GLU A 102 -4.88 16.04 11.79
CA GLU A 102 -3.57 16.02 12.43
C GLU A 102 -3.66 16.49 13.90
N GLY A 103 -2.88 15.84 14.77
CA GLY A 103 -2.80 16.19 16.19
C GLY A 103 -3.98 15.75 17.06
N ASN A 104 -4.99 15.06 16.51
CA ASN A 104 -6.07 14.49 17.30
C ASN A 104 -5.64 13.12 17.87
N PRO A 105 -5.59 12.91 19.19
CA PRO A 105 -5.11 11.68 19.80
C PRO A 105 -5.98 10.45 19.53
N TYR A 106 -7.22 10.65 19.07
CA TYR A 106 -8.13 9.58 18.70
C TYR A 106 -8.10 9.22 17.21
N VAL A 107 -7.23 9.86 16.42
CA VAL A 107 -7.07 9.58 14.97
C VAL A 107 -5.74 8.90 14.74
N LEU A 108 -5.78 7.64 14.34
CA LEU A 108 -4.61 6.83 14.02
C LEU A 108 -4.46 6.65 12.52
N GLY A 109 -3.22 6.72 12.04
CA GLY A 109 -2.84 6.26 10.71
C GLY A 109 -1.96 5.02 10.83
N ILE A 110 -2.18 4.05 9.97
CA ILE A 110 -1.38 2.81 9.95
C ILE A 110 -0.41 2.90 8.77
N ARG A 111 0.89 2.75 9.03
CA ARG A 111 1.95 2.88 8.05
C ARG A 111 3.12 1.91 8.25
N ASP A 112 3.49 1.70 9.48
CA ASP A 112 4.69 0.99 9.89
C ASP A 112 4.41 0.07 11.07
N THR A 113 5.41 -0.73 11.41
CA THR A 113 5.30 -1.70 12.50
C THR A 113 4.85 -1.07 13.81
N ASP A 114 5.36 0.12 14.14
CA ASP A 114 5.04 0.78 15.41
C ASP A 114 3.58 1.25 15.44
N SER A 115 3.10 1.86 14.35
CA SER A 115 1.71 2.28 14.24
C SER A 115 0.74 1.09 14.22
N ALA A 116 1.14 -0.06 13.64
CA ALA A 116 0.35 -1.29 13.66
C ALA A 116 0.27 -1.88 15.07
N GLN A 117 1.35 -1.84 15.84
CA GLN A 117 1.36 -2.28 17.25
C GLN A 117 0.51 -1.37 18.14
N GLU A 118 0.61 -0.04 17.96
CA GLU A 118 -0.25 0.90 18.71
C GLU A 118 -1.72 0.70 18.36
N PHE A 119 -2.05 0.51 17.09
CA PHE A 119 -3.40 0.14 16.65
C PHE A 119 -3.88 -1.13 17.34
N GLN A 120 -3.09 -2.21 17.35
CA GLN A 120 -3.43 -3.46 18.01
C GLN A 120 -3.70 -3.25 19.51
N LYS A 121 -2.84 -2.49 20.18
CA LYS A 121 -2.97 -2.18 21.62
C LYS A 121 -4.26 -1.41 21.94
N GLN A 122 -4.65 -0.46 21.09
CA GLN A 122 -5.91 0.27 21.24
C GLN A 122 -7.12 -0.61 20.94
N LEU A 123 -7.04 -1.42 19.87
CA LEU A 123 -8.12 -2.31 19.44
C LEU A 123 -8.50 -3.32 20.52
N THR A 124 -7.53 -3.89 21.25
CA THR A 124 -7.81 -4.86 22.33
C THR A 124 -8.71 -4.31 23.44
N LYS A 125 -8.86 -2.99 23.55
CA LYS A 125 -9.71 -2.31 24.53
C LYS A 125 -10.98 -1.72 23.92
N ALA A 126 -11.08 -1.75 22.59
CA ALA A 126 -12.15 -1.08 21.86
C ALA A 126 -13.42 -1.92 21.79
N LYS A 127 -14.56 -1.25 21.86
CA LYS A 127 -15.90 -1.79 21.60
C LYS A 127 -16.39 -1.43 20.21
N ARG A 128 -16.05 -0.22 19.75
CA ARG A 128 -16.41 0.30 18.42
C ARG A 128 -15.34 1.23 17.91
N ILE A 129 -15.00 1.08 16.63
CA ILE A 129 -14.09 1.98 15.94
C ILE A 129 -14.73 2.53 14.67
N THR A 130 -14.20 3.65 14.19
CA THR A 130 -14.55 4.18 12.86
C THR A 130 -13.35 4.05 11.95
N ILE A 131 -13.52 3.40 10.79
CA ILE A 131 -12.49 3.33 9.73
C ILE A 131 -12.91 4.29 8.62
N VAL A 132 -12.01 5.18 8.22
CA VAL A 132 -12.25 6.18 7.18
C VAL A 132 -11.31 5.94 6.01
N GLY A 133 -11.88 5.72 4.84
CA GLY A 133 -11.12 5.49 3.61
C GLY A 133 -11.53 4.20 2.89
N ASN A 134 -11.05 4.05 1.67
CA ASN A 134 -11.49 3.02 0.74
C ASN A 134 -10.33 2.35 -0.01
N GLY A 135 -9.13 2.37 0.57
CA GLY A 135 -7.93 1.75 0.04
C GLY A 135 -7.64 0.38 0.66
N GLY A 136 -6.49 -0.23 0.31
CA GLY A 136 -6.08 -1.57 0.74
C GLY A 136 -6.10 -1.77 2.26
N ILE A 137 -5.50 -0.86 3.02
CA ILE A 137 -5.49 -0.93 4.49
C ILE A 137 -6.91 -0.94 5.06
N ALA A 138 -7.85 -0.16 4.50
CA ALA A 138 -9.23 -0.17 4.96
C ALA A 138 -9.90 -1.51 4.68
N LEU A 139 -9.71 -2.07 3.49
CA LEU A 139 -10.24 -3.39 3.08
C LEU A 139 -9.73 -4.50 3.99
N GLU A 140 -8.42 -4.54 4.24
CA GLU A 140 -7.78 -5.51 5.13
C GLU A 140 -8.34 -5.40 6.57
N LEU A 141 -8.38 -4.20 7.13
CA LEU A 141 -8.88 -3.97 8.48
C LEU A 141 -10.34 -4.37 8.65
N VAL A 142 -11.23 -3.94 7.74
CA VAL A 142 -12.66 -4.25 7.87
C VAL A 142 -12.94 -5.74 7.75
N TYR A 143 -12.09 -6.47 7.05
CA TYR A 143 -12.20 -7.92 6.93
C TYR A 143 -11.61 -8.64 8.15
N GLU A 144 -10.47 -8.19 8.67
CA GLU A 144 -9.71 -8.89 9.70
C GLU A 144 -10.18 -8.61 11.15
N ILE A 145 -10.77 -7.45 11.42
CA ILE A 145 -11.18 -7.08 12.78
C ILE A 145 -12.36 -7.93 13.26
N GLU A 146 -12.18 -8.53 14.44
CA GLU A 146 -13.21 -9.28 15.17
C GLU A 146 -13.45 -8.68 16.54
N GLY A 147 -14.57 -9.02 17.18
CA GLY A 147 -14.87 -8.58 18.56
C GLY A 147 -14.98 -7.06 18.76
N CYS A 148 -15.17 -6.32 17.67
CA CYS A 148 -15.34 -4.87 17.68
C CYS A 148 -16.38 -4.47 16.63
N GLU A 149 -17.23 -3.49 16.93
CA GLU A 149 -18.12 -2.89 15.94
C GLU A 149 -17.32 -1.93 15.07
N VAL A 150 -17.44 -2.06 13.75
CA VAL A 150 -16.73 -1.20 12.78
C VAL A 150 -17.74 -0.35 12.01
N ILE A 151 -17.64 0.97 12.14
CA ILE A 151 -18.30 1.93 11.25
C ILE A 151 -17.31 2.27 10.15
N TRP A 152 -17.60 1.88 8.92
CA TRP A 152 -16.74 2.11 7.78
C TRP A 152 -17.27 3.22 6.88
N ALA A 153 -16.64 4.40 6.95
CA ALA A 153 -17.03 5.57 6.18
C ALA A 153 -16.22 5.65 4.88
N ILE A 154 -16.92 5.61 3.75
CA ILE A 154 -16.34 5.71 2.41
C ILE A 154 -16.98 6.83 1.59
N LYS A 155 -16.17 7.61 0.87
CA LYS A 155 -16.64 8.67 0.00
C LYS A 155 -17.27 8.15 -1.29
N ASP A 156 -16.92 6.93 -1.68
CA ASP A 156 -17.37 6.28 -2.91
C ASP A 156 -18.67 5.50 -2.68
N LYS A 157 -19.30 5.11 -3.78
CA LYS A 157 -20.52 4.29 -3.75
C LYS A 157 -20.22 2.82 -3.44
N ALA A 158 -19.07 2.33 -3.89
CA ALA A 158 -18.64 0.95 -3.74
C ALA A 158 -17.33 0.87 -2.96
N ILE A 159 -17.08 -0.27 -2.30
CA ILE A 159 -15.84 -0.55 -1.58
C ILE A 159 -14.68 -0.72 -2.55
N GLY A 160 -13.45 -0.42 -2.07
CA GLY A 160 -12.22 -0.73 -2.79
C GLY A 160 -12.03 0.00 -4.12
N ASN A 161 -12.60 1.19 -4.28
CA ASN A 161 -12.62 1.95 -5.55
C ASN A 161 -11.23 2.18 -6.19
N ALA A 162 -10.15 2.07 -5.43
CA ALA A 162 -8.77 2.13 -5.96
C ALA A 162 -8.37 0.85 -6.72
N PHE A 163 -8.99 -0.29 -6.41
CA PHE A 163 -8.65 -1.62 -6.92
C PHE A 163 -9.78 -2.26 -7.72
N PHE A 164 -11.05 -1.94 -7.39
CA PHE A 164 -12.22 -2.64 -7.90
C PHE A 164 -13.20 -1.68 -8.57
N ASP A 165 -13.97 -2.21 -9.49
CA ASP A 165 -15.24 -1.62 -9.90
C ASP A 165 -16.38 -2.07 -8.97
N ALA A 166 -17.58 -1.57 -9.24
CA ALA A 166 -18.77 -1.90 -8.46
C ALA A 166 -19.15 -3.40 -8.51
N GLY A 167 -18.86 -4.09 -9.61
CA GLY A 167 -19.15 -5.52 -9.76
C GLY A 167 -18.23 -6.37 -8.91
N ALA A 168 -16.93 -6.12 -8.96
CA ALA A 168 -15.94 -6.79 -8.11
C ALA A 168 -16.18 -6.47 -6.62
N ALA A 169 -16.55 -5.23 -6.29
CA ALA A 169 -16.92 -4.84 -4.94
C ALA A 169 -18.13 -5.62 -4.41
N GLU A 170 -19.17 -5.82 -5.23
CA GLU A 170 -20.36 -6.60 -4.86
C GLU A 170 -20.03 -8.08 -4.68
N PHE A 171 -19.15 -8.64 -5.52
CA PHE A 171 -18.66 -10.00 -5.37
C PHE A 171 -17.98 -10.20 -3.99
N LEU A 172 -17.13 -9.26 -3.58
CA LEU A 172 -16.37 -9.34 -2.33
C LEU A 172 -17.20 -9.02 -1.09
N ILE A 173 -18.20 -8.13 -1.19
CA ILE A 173 -19.04 -7.71 -0.06
C ILE A 173 -19.77 -8.88 0.60
N SER A 174 -20.11 -9.91 -0.17
CA SER A 174 -20.75 -11.12 0.36
C SER A 174 -19.89 -11.81 1.43
N GLU A 175 -18.57 -11.68 1.35
CA GLU A 175 -17.63 -12.29 2.29
C GLU A 175 -17.61 -11.55 3.65
N LEU A 176 -17.92 -10.25 3.69
CA LEU A 176 -18.02 -9.49 4.95
C LEU A 176 -19.17 -10.00 5.84
N THR A 177 -20.16 -10.64 5.25
CA THR A 177 -21.34 -11.16 5.96
C THR A 177 -21.28 -12.67 6.20
N SER A 178 -20.37 -13.38 5.50
CA SER A 178 -20.16 -14.81 5.69
C SER A 178 -19.34 -15.08 6.95
N LYS A 179 -19.53 -16.25 7.58
CA LYS A 179 -18.59 -16.70 8.62
C LYS A 179 -17.27 -16.99 7.93
N LYS A 180 -16.17 -16.42 8.44
CA LYS A 180 -14.82 -16.76 7.98
C LYS A 180 -14.67 -18.29 7.97
N SER A 181 -14.52 -18.89 6.79
CA SER A 181 -14.06 -20.27 6.71
C SER A 181 -12.64 -20.31 7.28
N GLU A 182 -12.32 -21.30 8.11
CA GLU A 182 -10.94 -21.48 8.58
C GLU A 182 -10.04 -21.51 7.35
N ALA A 183 -9.23 -20.47 7.21
CA ALA A 183 -8.29 -20.36 6.10
C ALA A 183 -7.42 -21.62 6.10
N LYS A 184 -7.27 -22.27 4.96
CA LYS A 184 -6.23 -23.28 4.77
C LYS A 184 -4.94 -22.64 5.24
N ILE A 185 -4.30 -23.26 6.25
CA ILE A 185 -3.10 -22.75 6.91
C ILE A 185 -2.08 -22.40 5.82
N ALA A 186 -2.00 -21.12 5.49
CA ALA A 186 -0.89 -20.60 4.71
C ALA A 186 0.39 -20.87 5.49
N CYS A 187 1.48 -21.10 4.79
CA CYS A 187 2.79 -21.42 5.37
C CYS A 187 3.06 -20.56 6.60
N LYS A 188 3.41 -21.19 7.72
CA LYS A 188 3.77 -20.51 8.97
C LYS A 188 4.90 -19.53 8.68
N ARG A 189 4.60 -18.25 8.64
CA ARG A 189 5.63 -17.21 8.57
C ARG A 189 6.32 -17.14 9.92
N THR A 190 7.63 -17.30 9.92
CA THR A 190 8.43 -17.15 11.14
C THR A 190 8.62 -15.67 11.38
N ARG A 191 7.96 -15.14 12.42
CA ARG A 191 8.19 -13.77 12.87
C ARG A 191 9.53 -13.74 13.60
N TYR A 192 10.43 -12.85 13.18
CA TYR A 192 11.66 -12.61 13.92
C TYR A 192 11.31 -11.82 15.20
N THR A 193 11.33 -12.49 16.34
CA THR A 193 11.32 -11.86 17.66
C THR A 193 12.75 -11.71 18.11
N ILE A 194 13.17 -10.47 18.38
CA ILE A 194 14.47 -10.23 19.02
C ILE A 194 14.39 -10.85 20.41
N GLU A 195 15.18 -11.90 20.67
CA GLU A 195 15.25 -12.51 21.98
C GLU A 195 15.73 -11.50 23.03
N GLU A 196 15.21 -11.61 24.27
CA GLU A 196 15.44 -10.63 25.33
C GLU A 196 16.91 -10.37 25.70
N ASN A 197 17.82 -11.23 25.26
CA ASN A 197 19.24 -11.12 25.53
C ASN A 197 20.01 -10.11 24.64
N GLU A 198 19.41 -9.58 23.58
CA GLU A 198 19.98 -8.49 22.76
C GLU A 198 19.46 -7.10 23.18
N LYS A 199 18.63 -7.01 24.24
CA LYS A 199 18.05 -5.76 24.72
C LYS A 199 19.06 -4.76 25.30
N GLU A 200 20.28 -5.15 25.58
CA GLU A 200 21.31 -4.22 26.10
C GLU A 200 21.94 -3.32 25.02
N ALA A 201 21.68 -3.56 23.74
CA ALA A 201 22.23 -2.76 22.64
C ALA A 201 21.22 -1.84 21.95
N ILE A 202 19.95 -1.87 22.33
CA ILE A 202 18.93 -0.97 21.78
C ILE A 202 18.88 0.25 22.69
N ALA A 203 19.67 1.26 22.37
CA ALA A 203 19.57 2.58 22.95
C ALA A 203 18.11 3.07 22.87
N VAL A 204 17.63 3.56 24.00
CA VAL A 204 16.38 4.30 24.24
C VAL A 204 15.70 4.74 22.95
N VAL A 205 14.62 4.05 22.57
CA VAL A 205 13.76 4.45 21.46
C VAL A 205 13.15 5.79 21.85
N ASN A 206 13.66 6.86 21.27
CA ASN A 206 13.04 8.17 21.41
C ASN A 206 11.63 8.10 20.82
N PRO A 207 10.59 8.64 21.50
CA PRO A 207 9.25 8.72 20.96
C PRO A 207 9.26 9.66 19.75
N GLY A 208 9.35 9.08 18.55
CA GLY A 208 9.49 9.79 17.27
C GLY A 208 10.24 9.01 16.20
N ASN A 209 10.87 7.90 16.55
CA ASN A 209 11.51 7.05 15.55
C ASN A 209 10.45 6.38 14.67
N LEU A 210 10.67 6.51 13.36
CA LEU A 210 9.80 5.92 12.35
C LEU A 210 10.06 4.41 12.28
N GLY A 211 9.00 3.61 12.46
CA GLY A 211 9.04 2.17 12.27
C GLY A 211 9.36 1.77 10.81
N SER A 212 9.64 0.50 10.60
CA SER A 212 9.80 -0.07 9.26
C SER A 212 8.44 -0.09 8.54
N ALA A 213 8.41 0.27 7.25
CA ALA A 213 7.18 0.25 6.45
C ALA A 213 6.50 -1.11 6.49
N LEU A 214 5.16 -1.12 6.56
CA LEU A 214 4.38 -2.36 6.53
C LEU A 214 4.56 -3.07 5.19
N GLY A 215 4.72 -4.38 5.23
CA GLY A 215 4.74 -5.24 4.05
C GLY A 215 3.32 -5.64 3.61
N PRO A 216 3.20 -6.37 2.49
CA PRO A 216 1.98 -7.10 2.18
C PRO A 216 1.67 -8.07 3.34
N ASP A 217 0.38 -8.33 3.56
CA ASP A 217 -0.10 -9.20 4.66
C ASP A 217 0.41 -8.78 6.07
N TRP A 218 0.63 -7.49 6.29
CA TRP A 218 1.16 -6.91 7.53
C TRP A 218 0.34 -7.28 8.77
N HIS A 219 -0.94 -7.56 8.58
CA HIS A 219 -1.89 -7.95 9.63
C HIS A 219 -1.71 -9.41 10.10
N GLU A 220 -1.03 -10.27 9.32
CA GLU A 220 -0.80 -11.65 9.72
C GLU A 220 0.00 -11.74 11.02
N GLY A 221 -0.51 -12.54 11.95
CA GLY A 221 0.08 -12.71 13.27
C GLY A 221 -0.20 -11.57 14.26
N LEU A 222 -0.95 -10.52 13.88
CA LEU A 222 -1.51 -9.56 14.82
C LEU A 222 -2.82 -10.10 15.42
N ASN A 223 -3.03 -9.84 16.71
CA ASN A 223 -4.34 -10.10 17.33
C ASN A 223 -5.25 -8.91 17.03
N LEU A 224 -6.10 -9.02 16.02
CA LEU A 224 -7.05 -7.97 15.62
C LEU A 224 -8.43 -8.17 16.26
N LYS A 225 -8.46 -8.47 17.57
CA LYS A 225 -9.70 -8.67 18.34
C LYS A 225 -9.94 -7.55 19.32
N GLY A 226 -11.16 -7.01 19.30
CA GLY A 226 -11.68 -6.08 20.29
C GLY A 226 -12.25 -6.77 21.52
N THR A 227 -13.06 -6.05 22.30
CA THR A 227 -13.57 -6.49 23.63
C THR A 227 -14.88 -7.23 23.59
N LYS A 228 -15.60 -7.25 22.48
CA LYS A 228 -16.94 -7.87 22.39
C LYS A 228 -16.88 -9.34 21.99
N GLU A 229 -17.86 -10.13 22.49
CA GLU A 229 -17.98 -11.57 22.24
C GLU A 229 -18.68 -11.90 20.90
N PHE A 230 -18.47 -11.11 19.84
CA PHE A 230 -19.01 -11.45 18.52
C PHE A 230 -17.90 -11.45 17.46
N SER A 231 -18.03 -12.28 16.45
CA SER A 231 -16.95 -12.53 15.52
C SER A 231 -16.67 -11.34 14.62
N HIS A 232 -17.68 -10.77 13.98
CA HIS A 232 -17.47 -9.73 12.98
C HIS A 232 -18.71 -8.87 12.80
N LYS A 233 -18.57 -7.53 12.88
CA LYS A 233 -19.65 -6.59 12.63
C LYS A 233 -19.13 -5.33 11.95
N VAL A 234 -19.49 -5.16 10.68
CA VAL A 234 -19.14 -3.98 9.90
C VAL A 234 -20.42 -3.32 9.39
N HIS A 235 -20.51 -2.00 9.56
CA HIS A 235 -21.53 -1.17 8.94
C HIS A 235 -20.87 -0.17 8.00
N ILE A 236 -21.28 -0.17 6.73
CA ILE A 236 -20.73 0.69 5.70
C ILE A 236 -21.59 1.94 5.57
N GLU A 237 -20.98 3.11 5.75
CA GLU A 237 -21.54 4.41 5.42
C GLU A 237 -20.90 4.88 4.11
N ALA A 238 -21.63 4.69 3.01
CA ALA A 238 -21.18 5.09 1.67
C ALA A 238 -21.57 6.54 1.33
N LEU A 239 -20.87 7.11 0.35
CA LEU A 239 -21.09 8.48 -0.15
C LEU A 239 -20.99 9.53 0.95
N CYS A 240 -20.11 9.32 1.93
CA CYS A 240 -19.92 10.25 3.02
C CYS A 240 -18.44 10.38 3.42
N GLU A 241 -18.14 11.51 4.00
CA GLU A 241 -16.84 11.85 4.58
C GLU A 241 -17.05 12.30 6.04
N ILE A 242 -15.94 12.43 6.78
CA ILE A 242 -16.00 13.01 8.11
C ILE A 242 -16.20 14.52 7.98
N LYS A 243 -17.31 15.01 8.55
CA LYS A 243 -17.62 16.44 8.64
C LYS A 243 -16.95 17.06 9.85
N LYS A 244 -17.04 16.39 11.02
CA LYS A 244 -16.45 16.87 12.27
C LYS A 244 -16.23 15.73 13.27
N ILE A 245 -15.21 15.91 14.11
CA ILE A 245 -14.91 15.04 15.25
C ILE A 245 -15.14 15.87 16.54
N TYR A 246 -15.83 15.28 17.50
CA TYR A 246 -16.10 15.88 18.80
C TYR A 246 -15.47 15.01 19.89
N HIS A 247 -14.80 15.63 20.85
CA HIS A 247 -14.45 14.98 22.11
C HIS A 247 -15.69 14.82 22.98
N GLN A 248 -15.67 13.88 23.90
CA GLN A 248 -16.80 13.54 24.77
C GLN A 248 -17.44 14.76 25.44
N GLU A 249 -16.62 15.65 26.03
CA GLU A 249 -17.10 16.83 26.74
C GLU A 249 -17.73 17.87 25.80
N GLU A 250 -17.16 18.10 24.63
CA GLU A 250 -17.73 18.99 23.61
C GLU A 250 -19.08 18.45 23.14
N PHE A 251 -19.16 17.13 22.88
CA PHE A 251 -20.38 16.50 22.43
C PHE A 251 -21.53 16.63 23.44
N LYS A 252 -21.24 16.44 24.74
CA LYS A 252 -22.22 16.64 25.82
C LYS A 252 -22.78 18.06 25.87
N GLN A 253 -21.93 19.09 25.68
CA GLN A 253 -22.33 20.49 25.68
C GLN A 253 -23.26 20.84 24.51
N LEU A 254 -23.08 20.20 23.37
CA LEU A 254 -23.87 20.46 22.15
C LEU A 254 -25.27 19.84 22.19
N LYS A 255 -25.61 19.01 23.18
CA LYS A 255 -26.88 18.28 23.30
C LYS A 255 -27.25 17.50 22.02
N LYS A 256 -26.24 17.07 21.26
CA LYS A 256 -26.42 16.18 20.09
C LYS A 256 -26.62 14.74 20.55
N THR A 257 -27.25 13.93 19.72
CA THR A 257 -27.42 12.48 19.94
C THR A 257 -26.62 11.71 18.93
N SER A 258 -25.99 10.63 19.36
CA SER A 258 -25.33 9.65 18.50
C SER A 258 -26.27 8.48 18.21
N LEU A 259 -26.04 7.81 17.09
CA LEU A 259 -26.77 6.61 16.69
C LEU A 259 -26.16 5.37 17.32
N THR A 260 -26.99 4.40 17.65
CA THR A 260 -26.55 3.04 17.97
C THR A 260 -25.90 2.39 16.74
N PHE A 261 -25.13 1.33 16.96
CA PHE A 261 -24.61 0.55 15.84
C PHE A 261 -25.80 -0.05 15.08
N PRO A 262 -25.89 0.17 13.76
CA PRO A 262 -26.99 -0.36 12.95
C PRO A 262 -26.94 -1.90 12.93
N ARG A 263 -27.92 -2.53 13.56
CA ARG A 263 -28.06 -4.01 13.60
C ARG A 263 -28.91 -4.52 12.46
N ASP A 264 -29.93 -3.73 12.09
CA ASP A 264 -30.84 -3.94 10.97
C ASP A 264 -31.22 -2.58 10.38
N CYS A 265 -31.65 -2.52 9.11
CA CYS A 265 -31.90 -1.29 8.34
C CYS A 265 -32.92 -0.31 8.96
N GLN A 266 -33.51 -0.60 10.09
CA GLN A 266 -34.59 0.21 10.72
C GLN A 266 -34.26 0.75 12.11
N ASP A 267 -33.12 0.41 12.71
CA ASP A 267 -32.83 0.84 14.09
C ASP A 267 -32.14 2.22 14.10
N LYS A 268 -32.95 3.27 14.31
CA LYS A 268 -32.50 4.67 14.50
C LYS A 268 -32.49 5.06 15.98
N SER A 269 -32.35 4.12 16.90
CA SER A 269 -32.33 4.43 18.32
C SER A 269 -31.09 5.25 18.71
N ALA A 270 -31.25 6.12 19.71
CA ALA A 270 -30.13 6.87 20.26
C ALA A 270 -29.20 5.93 21.04
N ASP A 271 -27.88 6.09 20.86
CA ASP A 271 -26.87 5.35 21.62
C ASP A 271 -26.86 5.84 23.06
N LYS A 272 -26.93 4.88 24.00
CA LYS A 272 -26.86 5.17 25.45
C LYS A 272 -25.45 5.09 26.00
N ASP A 273 -24.52 4.50 25.21
CA ASP A 273 -23.12 4.38 25.60
C ASP A 273 -22.43 5.74 25.52
N MET A 274 -21.49 5.96 26.43
CA MET A 274 -20.63 7.15 26.41
C MET A 274 -19.32 6.80 25.75
N TRP A 275 -18.98 7.56 24.72
CA TRP A 275 -17.79 7.33 23.91
C TRP A 275 -16.74 8.42 24.11
N PRO A 276 -15.44 8.11 24.03
CA PRO A 276 -14.39 9.13 24.13
C PRO A 276 -14.41 10.11 22.96
N VAL A 277 -14.88 9.66 21.78
CA VAL A 277 -14.95 10.49 20.57
C VAL A 277 -16.23 10.21 19.79
N TYR A 278 -16.74 11.24 19.13
CA TYR A 278 -17.93 11.18 18.26
C TYR A 278 -17.59 11.72 16.88
N VAL A 279 -18.05 11.01 15.86
CA VAL A 279 -17.80 11.32 14.46
C VAL A 279 -19.10 11.75 13.80
N GLU A 280 -19.17 12.98 13.30
CA GLU A 280 -20.25 13.48 12.47
C GLU A 280 -19.87 13.32 11.00
N LEU A 281 -20.69 12.60 10.25
CA LEU A 281 -20.54 12.36 8.83
C LEU A 281 -21.25 13.45 8.01
N THR A 282 -20.88 13.59 6.74
CA THR A 282 -21.53 14.56 5.81
C THR A 282 -22.99 14.24 5.53
N ASN A 283 -23.46 13.01 5.78
CA ASN A 283 -24.86 12.61 5.73
C ASN A 283 -25.63 12.89 7.03
N GLU A 284 -25.05 13.72 7.92
CA GLU A 284 -25.60 14.17 9.22
C GLU A 284 -25.73 13.07 10.28
N LYS A 285 -25.32 11.84 10.00
CA LYS A 285 -25.26 10.79 11.01
C LYS A 285 -24.09 11.01 11.95
N ILE A 286 -24.28 10.67 13.24
CA ILE A 286 -23.26 10.77 14.26
C ILE A 286 -23.10 9.43 14.95
N TYR A 287 -21.88 8.95 15.03
CA TYR A 287 -21.51 7.71 15.71
C TYR A 287 -20.47 8.00 16.80
N GLY A 288 -20.65 7.39 17.99
CA GLY A 288 -19.62 7.35 19.01
C GLY A 288 -18.70 6.15 18.79
N CYS A 289 -17.41 6.32 19.06
CA CYS A 289 -16.42 5.25 18.96
C CYS A 289 -15.26 5.46 19.93
N ASP A 290 -14.43 4.44 20.11
CA ASP A 290 -13.25 4.50 20.96
C ASP A 290 -12.11 5.28 20.27
N PHE A 291 -11.90 5.03 18.98
CA PHE A 291 -10.94 5.77 18.16
C PHE A 291 -11.26 5.64 16.66
N ILE A 292 -10.54 6.37 15.86
CA ILE A 292 -10.74 6.49 14.41
C ILE A 292 -9.45 6.06 13.70
N VAL A 293 -9.59 5.22 12.68
CA VAL A 293 -8.48 4.86 11.76
C VAL A 293 -8.60 5.67 10.48
N SER A 294 -7.58 6.48 10.19
CA SER A 294 -7.47 7.21 8.94
C SER A 294 -6.74 6.36 7.91
N ALA A 295 -7.47 5.75 6.98
CA ALA A 295 -6.97 4.96 5.86
C ALA A 295 -7.25 5.65 4.52
N THR A 296 -7.06 6.98 4.47
CA THR A 296 -7.41 7.87 3.35
C THR A 296 -6.28 8.08 2.35
N GLY A 297 -5.31 7.16 2.34
CA GLY A 297 -4.14 7.21 1.48
C GLY A 297 -2.91 7.78 2.17
N VAL A 298 -1.89 8.09 1.38
CA VAL A 298 -0.58 8.49 1.86
C VAL A 298 -0.12 9.79 1.21
N MET A 299 0.85 10.45 1.85
CA MET A 299 1.55 11.62 1.33
C MET A 299 3.05 11.31 1.24
N PRO A 300 3.74 11.60 0.13
CA PRO A 300 5.17 11.43 0.00
C PRO A 300 5.96 12.10 1.12
N ASN A 301 6.94 11.42 1.66
CA ASN A 301 7.73 11.93 2.79
C ASN A 301 8.89 12.80 2.30
N VAL A 302 8.58 13.93 1.67
CA VAL A 302 9.55 14.84 1.03
C VAL A 302 10.09 15.93 1.95
N LYS A 303 9.40 16.22 3.05
CA LYS A 303 9.67 17.38 3.91
C LYS A 303 11.15 17.54 4.32
N PRO A 304 11.89 16.50 4.75
CA PRO A 304 13.29 16.63 5.14
C PRO A 304 14.23 17.03 4.01
N PHE A 305 13.79 16.89 2.75
CA PHE A 305 14.60 17.12 1.56
C PHE A 305 14.30 18.45 0.87
N LEU A 306 13.17 19.09 1.18
CA LEU A 306 12.75 20.33 0.51
C LEU A 306 13.38 21.59 1.10
N ASP A 307 13.74 21.57 2.40
CA ASP A 307 14.27 22.77 3.06
C ASP A 307 15.63 23.19 2.48
N GLY A 308 15.65 24.38 1.88
CA GLY A 308 16.81 24.92 1.18
C GLY A 308 17.08 24.32 -0.21
N ASN A 309 16.20 23.47 -0.75
CA ASN A 309 16.36 22.79 -2.03
C ASN A 309 15.14 22.99 -2.94
N ASN A 310 15.38 23.16 -4.23
CA ASN A 310 14.34 23.45 -5.22
C ASN A 310 14.01 22.21 -6.09
N PHE A 311 13.43 21.20 -5.49
CA PHE A 311 12.94 20.03 -6.20
C PHE A 311 11.67 20.33 -6.99
N MET A 312 11.55 19.75 -8.19
CA MET A 312 10.27 19.71 -8.90
C MET A 312 9.37 18.64 -8.27
N LEU A 313 8.12 19.02 -7.95
CA LEU A 313 7.14 18.12 -7.35
C LEU A 313 6.03 17.77 -8.33
N GLY A 314 5.49 16.55 -8.20
CA GLY A 314 4.25 16.14 -8.83
C GLY A 314 3.03 16.80 -8.17
N GLU A 315 1.85 16.67 -8.79
CA GLU A 315 0.59 17.17 -8.24
C GLU A 315 0.22 16.49 -6.90
N ASP A 316 0.69 15.27 -6.71
CA ASP A 316 0.53 14.46 -5.49
C ASP A 316 1.59 14.76 -4.41
N GLY A 317 2.48 15.71 -4.66
CA GLY A 317 3.55 16.14 -3.77
C GLY A 317 4.79 15.26 -3.77
N GLY A 318 4.88 14.25 -4.62
CA GLY A 318 6.08 13.42 -4.80
C GLY A 318 7.19 14.13 -5.57
N LEU A 319 8.45 13.73 -5.33
CA LEU A 319 9.59 14.21 -6.11
C LEU A 319 9.44 13.73 -7.56
N LYS A 320 9.39 14.66 -8.52
CA LYS A 320 9.39 14.28 -9.95
C LYS A 320 10.70 13.58 -10.31
N VAL A 321 10.58 12.44 -10.97
CA VAL A 321 11.72 11.70 -11.53
C VAL A 321 11.52 11.46 -13.03
N ASP A 322 12.63 11.54 -13.78
CA ASP A 322 12.66 11.22 -15.18
C ASP A 322 12.66 9.69 -15.42
N ASP A 323 12.76 9.27 -16.66
CA ASP A 323 12.82 7.87 -17.11
C ASP A 323 14.08 7.11 -16.65
N HIS A 324 15.02 7.79 -15.98
CA HIS A 324 16.21 7.22 -15.36
C HIS A 324 16.19 7.38 -13.82
N MET A 325 15.02 7.61 -13.23
CA MET A 325 14.84 7.84 -11.79
C MET A 325 15.62 9.05 -11.23
N ARG A 326 16.10 9.96 -12.08
CA ARG A 326 16.78 11.19 -11.67
C ARG A 326 15.75 12.24 -11.24
N THR A 327 16.02 12.91 -10.16
CA THR A 327 15.25 14.09 -9.75
C THR A 327 15.65 15.32 -10.57
N SER A 328 14.99 16.46 -10.30
CA SER A 328 15.38 17.74 -10.92
C SER A 328 16.74 18.29 -10.45
N LEU A 329 17.36 17.66 -9.48
CA LEU A 329 18.67 18.04 -8.93
C LEU A 329 19.72 16.99 -9.31
N SER A 330 20.89 17.47 -9.74
CA SER A 330 21.97 16.61 -10.22
C SER A 330 22.47 15.63 -9.16
N ASN A 331 22.81 14.42 -9.58
CA ASN A 331 23.31 13.32 -8.73
C ASN A 331 22.33 12.85 -7.65
N ILE A 332 21.04 13.21 -7.75
CA ILE A 332 20.00 12.80 -6.81
C ILE A 332 18.92 12.05 -7.55
N TYR A 333 18.69 10.81 -7.12
CA TYR A 333 17.68 9.90 -7.60
C TYR A 333 16.58 9.74 -6.55
N ALA A 334 15.40 9.29 -6.95
CA ALA A 334 14.36 8.91 -6.00
C ALA A 334 13.61 7.67 -6.50
N ALA A 335 13.16 6.83 -5.57
CA ALA A 335 12.42 5.61 -5.88
C ALA A 335 11.37 5.27 -4.82
N GLY A 336 10.30 4.61 -5.26
CA GLY A 336 9.17 4.19 -4.43
C GLY A 336 8.23 5.33 -4.09
N ASP A 337 7.55 5.26 -2.94
CA ASP A 337 6.41 6.12 -2.60
C ASP A 337 6.75 7.62 -2.48
N ILE A 338 8.03 7.97 -2.35
CA ILE A 338 8.47 9.36 -2.27
C ILE A 338 8.41 10.08 -3.60
N CYS A 339 8.48 9.36 -4.73
CA CYS A 339 8.59 9.98 -6.04
C CYS A 339 7.31 9.87 -6.89
N THR A 340 7.28 10.70 -7.92
CA THR A 340 6.24 10.74 -8.96
C THR A 340 6.92 10.65 -10.31
N ALA A 341 6.54 9.64 -11.09
CA ALA A 341 7.02 9.43 -12.45
C ALA A 341 6.62 10.61 -13.35
N SER A 342 7.58 11.18 -14.05
CA SER A 342 7.34 12.31 -14.97
C SER A 342 7.68 12.01 -16.42
N TRP A 343 8.02 10.76 -16.76
CA TRP A 343 8.12 10.30 -18.14
C TRP A 343 6.75 9.98 -18.72
N GLN A 344 6.67 9.85 -20.02
CA GLN A 344 5.45 9.36 -20.68
C GLN A 344 5.37 7.84 -20.52
N PRO A 345 4.43 7.33 -19.72
CA PRO A 345 4.33 5.90 -19.47
C PRO A 345 3.76 5.16 -20.68
N SER A 346 3.98 3.84 -20.75
CA SER A 346 3.22 2.93 -21.59
C SER A 346 1.70 3.14 -21.38
N PRO A 347 0.86 3.05 -22.44
CA PRO A 347 -0.58 3.24 -22.32
C PRO A 347 -1.27 2.34 -21.28
N VAL A 348 -0.67 1.20 -20.99
CA VAL A 348 -1.20 0.21 -20.04
C VAL A 348 -0.45 0.19 -18.70
N TRP A 349 0.48 1.12 -18.49
CA TRP A 349 1.13 1.30 -17.20
C TRP A 349 0.54 2.50 -16.44
N GLN A 350 0.60 2.42 -15.12
CA GLN A 350 0.28 3.54 -14.22
C GLN A 350 1.07 3.41 -12.93
N GLN A 351 1.38 4.53 -12.30
CA GLN A 351 2.00 4.52 -11.00
C GLN A 351 0.96 4.35 -9.89
N MET A 352 1.20 3.40 -9.01
CA MET A 352 0.54 3.28 -7.71
C MET A 352 1.60 3.10 -6.62
N ARG A 353 1.33 3.59 -5.40
CA ARG A 353 2.25 3.42 -4.28
C ARG A 353 2.06 2.05 -3.64
N LEU A 354 2.70 1.06 -4.25
CA LEU A 354 2.62 -0.36 -3.90
C LEU A 354 4.03 -0.93 -3.68
N TRP A 355 4.13 -1.97 -2.87
CA TRP A 355 5.39 -2.67 -2.61
C TRP A 355 6.09 -3.16 -3.89
N THR A 356 5.32 -3.74 -4.81
CA THR A 356 5.82 -4.22 -6.10
C THR A 356 6.51 -3.10 -6.86
N GLN A 357 5.82 -1.98 -7.04
CA GLN A 357 6.39 -0.84 -7.77
C GLN A 357 7.55 -0.17 -7.03
N ALA A 358 7.46 -0.04 -5.70
CA ALA A 358 8.57 0.50 -4.92
C ALA A 358 9.84 -0.36 -5.05
N ARG A 359 9.68 -1.70 -5.12
CA ARG A 359 10.78 -2.64 -5.37
C ARG A 359 11.33 -2.48 -6.80
N GLN A 360 10.47 -2.48 -7.80
CA GLN A 360 10.85 -2.30 -9.22
C GLN A 360 11.59 -0.97 -9.44
N MET A 361 11.02 0.14 -8.95
CA MET A 361 11.65 1.46 -9.01
C MET A 361 13.01 1.49 -8.30
N GLY A 362 13.11 0.86 -7.12
CA GLY A 362 14.36 0.80 -6.36
C GLY A 362 15.45 0.03 -7.09
N ASN A 363 15.11 -1.11 -7.69
CA ASN A 363 16.05 -1.91 -8.50
C ASN A 363 16.48 -1.14 -9.75
N TYR A 364 15.55 -0.50 -10.43
CA TYR A 364 15.85 0.27 -11.63
C TYR A 364 16.67 1.52 -11.32
N ALA A 365 16.37 2.24 -10.24
CA ALA A 365 17.18 3.38 -9.79
C ALA A 365 18.65 2.96 -9.52
N ALA A 366 18.86 1.79 -8.95
CA ALA A 366 20.22 1.26 -8.75
C ALA A 366 20.94 1.00 -10.08
N LYS A 367 20.25 0.42 -11.06
CA LYS A 367 20.80 0.22 -12.41
C LYS A 367 21.15 1.56 -13.09
N CYS A 368 20.26 2.57 -12.98
CA CYS A 368 20.50 3.90 -13.53
C CYS A 368 21.71 4.59 -12.84
N MET A 369 21.80 4.50 -11.52
CA MET A 369 22.95 5.03 -10.78
C MET A 369 24.26 4.35 -11.19
N ALA A 370 24.22 3.04 -11.42
CA ALA A 370 25.38 2.27 -11.88
C ALA A 370 25.80 2.70 -13.30
N ALA A 371 24.85 2.75 -14.23
CA ALA A 371 25.10 3.18 -15.60
C ALA A 371 25.69 4.60 -15.65
N ASP A 372 25.12 5.54 -14.88
CA ASP A 372 25.65 6.91 -14.79
C ASP A 372 27.06 6.98 -14.17
N ALA A 373 27.42 6.06 -13.27
CA ALA A 373 28.77 6.00 -12.70
C ALA A 373 29.80 5.47 -13.72
N LEU A 374 29.39 4.57 -14.59
CA LEU A 374 30.22 3.96 -15.63
C LEU A 374 30.24 4.77 -16.95
N GLY A 375 29.32 5.74 -17.10
CA GLY A 375 29.12 6.46 -18.35
C GLY A 375 28.39 5.64 -19.41
N ASP A 376 27.64 4.62 -19.01
CA ASP A 376 26.86 3.73 -19.86
C ASP A 376 25.43 4.29 -20.09
N SER A 377 24.81 3.88 -21.20
CA SER A 377 23.38 4.08 -21.43
C SER A 377 22.58 2.89 -20.93
N ILE A 378 21.38 3.15 -20.45
CA ILE A 378 20.44 2.11 -20.03
C ILE A 378 19.04 2.40 -20.59
N ASP A 379 18.39 1.37 -21.10
CA ASP A 379 16.99 1.46 -21.51
C ASP A 379 16.06 1.33 -20.30
N MET A 380 14.82 1.82 -20.47
CA MET A 380 13.80 1.70 -19.44
C MET A 380 13.52 0.23 -19.12
N ASP A 381 13.36 -0.08 -17.83
CA ASP A 381 13.11 -1.44 -17.38
C ASP A 381 11.72 -1.91 -17.83
N PHE A 382 11.65 -3.17 -18.25
CA PHE A 382 10.42 -3.80 -18.76
C PHE A 382 9.25 -3.77 -17.73
N SER A 383 9.54 -3.68 -16.44
CA SER A 383 8.53 -3.54 -15.40
C SER A 383 7.66 -2.27 -15.50
N PHE A 384 8.04 -1.30 -16.37
CA PHE A 384 7.25 -0.10 -16.66
C PHE A 384 6.40 -0.19 -17.94
N GLU A 385 6.41 -1.33 -18.61
CA GLU A 385 5.58 -1.54 -19.82
C GLU A 385 4.12 -1.87 -19.49
N LEU A 386 3.88 -2.59 -18.39
CA LEU A 386 2.56 -2.99 -17.94
C LEU A 386 2.39 -2.75 -16.44
N PHE A 387 1.26 -2.17 -16.05
CA PHE A 387 0.85 -2.23 -14.65
C PHE A 387 0.41 -3.64 -14.31
N ALA A 388 1.11 -4.28 -13.38
CA ALA A 388 0.79 -5.61 -12.90
C ALA A 388 0.92 -5.65 -11.38
N HIS A 389 -0.10 -6.16 -10.69
CA HIS A 389 -0.12 -6.24 -9.23
C HIS A 389 -0.89 -7.46 -8.77
N VAL A 390 -0.27 -8.23 -7.90
CA VAL A 390 -0.89 -9.35 -7.18
C VAL A 390 -1.07 -8.96 -5.73
N THR A 391 -2.25 -9.17 -5.21
CA THR A 391 -2.57 -8.95 -3.80
C THR A 391 -3.62 -9.95 -3.33
N LYS A 392 -4.03 -9.85 -2.08
CA LYS A 392 -5.06 -10.69 -1.49
C LYS A 392 -6.05 -9.82 -0.72
N PHE A 393 -7.32 -9.92 -1.06
CA PHE A 393 -8.42 -9.28 -0.33
C PHE A 393 -9.49 -10.30 0.00
N PHE A 394 -9.97 -10.31 1.24
CA PHE A 394 -11.05 -11.18 1.71
C PHE A 394 -10.79 -12.67 1.40
N ASN A 395 -9.53 -13.10 1.56
CA ASN A 395 -9.03 -14.44 1.23
C ASN A 395 -9.03 -14.83 -0.26
N TYR A 396 -9.38 -13.92 -1.16
CA TYR A 396 -9.21 -14.13 -2.59
C TYR A 396 -7.88 -13.56 -3.08
N LYS A 397 -7.20 -14.31 -3.93
CA LYS A 397 -6.14 -13.78 -4.79
C LYS A 397 -6.75 -12.74 -5.72
N VAL A 398 -6.12 -11.60 -5.87
CA VAL A 398 -6.56 -10.53 -6.75
C VAL A 398 -5.39 -10.12 -7.62
N VAL A 399 -5.60 -10.20 -8.93
CA VAL A 399 -4.62 -9.77 -9.93
C VAL A 399 -5.20 -8.60 -10.71
N LEU A 400 -4.43 -7.54 -10.82
CA LEU A 400 -4.77 -6.32 -11.55
C LEU A 400 -3.76 -6.12 -12.67
N LEU A 401 -4.25 -6.03 -13.90
CA LEU A 401 -3.43 -5.86 -15.09
C LEU A 401 -3.86 -4.61 -15.88
N GLY A 402 -2.91 -3.81 -16.29
CA GLY A 402 -3.09 -2.66 -17.17
C GLY A 402 -4.14 -1.66 -16.69
N LYS A 403 -5.03 -1.27 -17.56
CA LYS A 403 -6.16 -0.37 -17.30
C LYS A 403 -7.37 -1.12 -16.75
N TYR A 404 -7.19 -1.87 -15.69
CA TYR A 404 -8.16 -2.79 -15.09
C TYR A 404 -9.53 -2.18 -14.75
N ASN A 405 -9.60 -0.86 -14.49
CA ASN A 405 -10.84 -0.11 -14.30
C ASN A 405 -11.11 0.91 -15.42
N ALA A 406 -10.60 0.64 -16.63
CA ALA A 406 -10.71 1.53 -17.78
C ALA A 406 -10.17 2.95 -17.53
N GLN A 407 -9.18 3.10 -16.65
CA GLN A 407 -8.62 4.38 -16.26
C GLN A 407 -8.07 5.14 -17.47
N GLY A 408 -8.65 6.31 -17.74
CA GLY A 408 -8.21 7.19 -18.83
C GLY A 408 -8.65 6.78 -20.24
N LEU A 409 -9.46 5.72 -20.40
CA LEU A 409 -9.94 5.26 -21.72
C LEU A 409 -11.18 6.00 -22.21
N GLY A 410 -11.76 6.90 -21.40
CA GLY A 410 -13.01 7.58 -21.76
C GLY A 410 -14.20 6.63 -21.78
N LEU A 411 -15.18 6.92 -22.65
CA LEU A 411 -16.41 6.12 -22.80
C LEU A 411 -16.32 5.07 -23.91
N ASP A 412 -15.27 5.08 -24.69
CA ASP A 412 -15.08 4.21 -25.86
C ASP A 412 -14.29 2.95 -25.44
N HIS A 413 -14.91 2.14 -24.59
CA HIS A 413 -14.38 0.84 -24.17
C HIS A 413 -15.52 -0.15 -23.91
N GLU A 414 -15.23 -1.42 -24.03
CA GLU A 414 -16.13 -2.53 -23.76
C GLU A 414 -15.65 -3.28 -22.50
N LEU A 415 -16.59 -3.82 -21.75
CA LEU A 415 -16.32 -4.66 -20.59
C LEU A 415 -16.85 -6.05 -20.84
N MET A 416 -16.01 -7.05 -20.65
CA MET A 416 -16.39 -8.46 -20.64
C MET A 416 -16.28 -8.99 -19.21
N LEU A 417 -17.25 -9.78 -18.79
CA LEU A 417 -17.35 -10.25 -17.42
C LEU A 417 -17.67 -11.74 -17.38
N ARG A 418 -16.88 -12.49 -16.59
CA ARG A 418 -17.20 -13.84 -16.13
C ARG A 418 -17.23 -13.84 -14.61
N CYS A 419 -18.30 -14.34 -14.02
CA CYS A 419 -18.44 -14.38 -12.58
C CYS A 419 -19.10 -15.69 -12.13
N THR A 420 -18.39 -16.45 -11.30
CA THR A 420 -18.90 -17.61 -10.59
C THR A 420 -18.96 -17.28 -9.12
N LYS A 421 -20.17 -17.08 -8.58
CA LYS A 421 -20.38 -16.60 -7.21
C LYS A 421 -19.60 -17.43 -6.19
N GLY A 422 -18.80 -16.74 -5.37
CA GLY A 422 -17.99 -17.34 -4.30
C GLY A 422 -16.78 -18.15 -4.79
N GLN A 423 -16.44 -18.09 -6.07
CA GLN A 423 -15.30 -18.79 -6.66
C GLN A 423 -14.39 -17.82 -7.41
N GLU A 424 -14.88 -17.18 -8.45
CA GLU A 424 -14.08 -16.29 -9.29
C GLU A 424 -14.87 -15.11 -9.84
N TYR A 425 -14.14 -14.02 -10.09
CA TYR A 425 -14.60 -12.86 -10.81
C TYR A 425 -13.52 -12.44 -11.81
N VAL A 426 -13.81 -12.48 -13.09
CA VAL A 426 -12.92 -12.09 -14.17
C VAL A 426 -13.56 -10.97 -14.96
N LYS A 427 -12.89 -9.82 -15.03
CA LYS A 427 -13.31 -8.69 -15.87
C LYS A 427 -12.19 -8.31 -16.82
N VAL A 428 -12.54 -8.12 -18.08
CA VAL A 428 -11.64 -7.64 -19.13
C VAL A 428 -12.11 -6.30 -19.64
N VAL A 429 -11.18 -5.38 -19.83
CA VAL A 429 -11.38 -4.08 -20.45
C VAL A 429 -10.84 -4.11 -21.86
N MET A 430 -11.71 -3.91 -22.84
CA MET A 430 -11.38 -3.90 -24.26
C MET A 430 -11.52 -2.52 -24.85
N GLN A 431 -10.63 -2.15 -25.75
CA GLN A 431 -10.74 -0.93 -26.57
C GLN A 431 -10.23 -1.22 -28.00
N ASN A 432 -11.03 -0.92 -29.00
CA ASN A 432 -10.72 -1.17 -30.42
C ASN A 432 -10.28 -2.63 -30.68
N GLY A 433 -10.98 -3.60 -30.05
CA GLY A 433 -10.69 -5.02 -30.16
C GLY A 433 -9.40 -5.49 -29.49
N ARG A 434 -8.76 -4.66 -28.63
CA ARG A 434 -7.53 -4.99 -27.92
C ARG A 434 -7.79 -4.97 -26.40
N MET A 435 -7.15 -5.90 -25.70
CA MET A 435 -7.21 -5.95 -24.23
C MET A 435 -6.33 -4.85 -23.65
N MET A 436 -6.95 -3.97 -22.87
CA MET A 436 -6.28 -2.85 -22.22
C MET A 436 -6.02 -3.11 -20.73
N GLY A 437 -6.76 -4.02 -20.13
CA GLY A 437 -6.59 -4.37 -18.73
C GLY A 437 -7.56 -5.45 -18.27
N ALA A 438 -7.27 -6.01 -17.10
CA ALA A 438 -8.12 -7.03 -16.49
C ALA A 438 -8.09 -7.00 -14.97
N ILE A 439 -9.17 -7.47 -14.35
CA ILE A 439 -9.26 -7.85 -12.93
C ILE A 439 -9.54 -9.34 -12.87
N LEU A 440 -8.72 -10.08 -12.13
CA LEU A 440 -8.93 -11.49 -11.84
C LEU A 440 -9.00 -11.67 -10.32
N ILE A 441 -10.09 -12.24 -9.83
CA ILE A 441 -10.30 -12.53 -8.41
C ILE A 441 -10.58 -14.03 -8.27
N GLY A 442 -9.85 -14.69 -7.40
CA GLY A 442 -9.89 -16.16 -7.22
C GLY A 442 -8.77 -16.86 -7.97
N GLU A 443 -8.87 -18.18 -8.09
CA GLU A 443 -7.92 -19.01 -8.85
C GLU A 443 -8.43 -19.13 -10.29
N THR A 444 -7.90 -18.32 -11.18
CA THR A 444 -8.43 -18.15 -12.55
C THR A 444 -7.58 -18.77 -13.62
N ASP A 445 -6.28 -18.98 -13.34
CA ASP A 445 -5.26 -19.51 -14.27
C ASP A 445 -5.14 -18.73 -15.61
N LEU A 446 -5.58 -17.46 -15.62
CA LEU A 446 -5.60 -16.60 -16.81
C LEU A 446 -4.55 -15.47 -16.75
N GLU A 447 -3.77 -15.40 -15.69
CA GLU A 447 -2.89 -14.27 -15.39
C GLU A 447 -1.84 -14.05 -16.48
N GLU A 448 -1.14 -15.11 -16.87
CA GLU A 448 -0.06 -15.06 -17.87
C GLU A 448 -0.62 -14.81 -19.26
N THR A 449 -1.71 -15.46 -19.63
CA THR A 449 -2.38 -15.28 -20.92
C THR A 449 -2.86 -13.85 -21.08
N PHE A 450 -3.52 -13.28 -20.09
CA PHE A 450 -4.01 -11.90 -20.14
C PHE A 450 -2.88 -10.88 -20.14
N GLU A 451 -1.82 -11.12 -19.37
CA GLU A 451 -0.61 -10.30 -19.45
C GLU A 451 -0.06 -10.26 -20.89
N ASN A 452 0.10 -11.42 -21.52
CA ASN A 452 0.61 -11.51 -22.90
C ASN A 452 -0.33 -10.82 -23.90
N LEU A 453 -1.65 -10.98 -23.78
CA LEU A 453 -2.61 -10.33 -24.66
C LEU A 453 -2.57 -8.80 -24.54
N ILE A 454 -2.41 -8.28 -23.30
CA ILE A 454 -2.27 -6.84 -23.07
C ILE A 454 -0.93 -6.32 -23.63
N LEU A 455 0.19 -6.98 -23.36
CA LEU A 455 1.51 -6.55 -23.81
C LEU A 455 1.62 -6.58 -25.34
N ASN A 456 1.11 -7.63 -25.99
CA ASN A 456 1.21 -7.80 -27.44
C ASN A 456 0.18 -6.98 -28.21
N GLN A 457 -0.83 -6.41 -27.53
CA GLN A 457 -1.87 -5.61 -28.16
C GLN A 457 -2.53 -6.30 -29.36
N MET A 458 -2.78 -7.61 -29.27
CA MET A 458 -3.41 -8.40 -30.31
C MET A 458 -4.84 -7.95 -30.58
N ASN A 459 -5.29 -8.02 -31.83
CA ASN A 459 -6.70 -7.78 -32.14
C ASN A 459 -7.53 -9.03 -31.83
N LEU A 460 -8.37 -8.93 -30.82
CA LEU A 460 -9.20 -10.01 -30.29
C LEU A 460 -10.65 -9.96 -30.77
N SER A 461 -10.99 -9.08 -31.72
CA SER A 461 -12.37 -8.90 -32.18
C SER A 461 -13.01 -10.18 -32.77
N ALA A 462 -12.17 -11.10 -33.24
CA ALA A 462 -12.66 -12.37 -33.82
C ALA A 462 -13.12 -13.38 -32.76
N TYR A 463 -12.67 -13.25 -31.51
CA TYR A 463 -12.93 -14.23 -30.45
C TYR A 463 -14.19 -13.93 -29.64
N GLY A 464 -14.59 -12.66 -29.54
CA GLY A 464 -15.81 -12.25 -28.86
C GLY A 464 -15.93 -12.84 -27.44
N GLU A 465 -17.06 -13.47 -27.16
CA GLU A 465 -17.36 -14.05 -25.85
C GLU A 465 -16.49 -15.28 -25.51
N ASP A 466 -15.89 -15.94 -26.49
CA ASP A 466 -15.01 -17.10 -26.31
C ASP A 466 -13.79 -16.77 -25.42
N LEU A 467 -13.36 -15.51 -25.39
CA LEU A 467 -12.29 -15.03 -24.50
C LEU A 467 -12.51 -15.34 -23.01
N LEU A 468 -13.76 -15.48 -22.61
CA LEU A 468 -14.12 -15.75 -21.20
C LEU A 468 -14.94 -17.03 -21.02
N ASP A 469 -15.12 -17.86 -22.06
CA ASP A 469 -15.80 -19.15 -21.93
C ASP A 469 -14.96 -20.11 -21.09
N PRO A 470 -15.45 -20.63 -19.94
CA PRO A 470 -14.69 -21.52 -19.09
C PRO A 470 -14.43 -22.91 -19.71
N ASN A 471 -15.10 -23.25 -20.80
CA ASN A 471 -14.91 -24.51 -21.52
C ASN A 471 -13.89 -24.41 -22.65
N ILE A 472 -13.38 -23.23 -22.91
CA ILE A 472 -12.40 -22.96 -23.95
C ILE A 472 -11.06 -22.65 -23.27
N ASP A 473 -10.04 -23.43 -23.56
CA ASP A 473 -8.68 -23.08 -23.22
C ASP A 473 -8.20 -22.00 -24.19
N ILE A 474 -8.16 -20.77 -23.70
CA ILE A 474 -7.84 -19.64 -24.56
C ILE A 474 -6.38 -19.67 -25.02
N GLU A 475 -5.50 -20.37 -24.30
CA GLU A 475 -4.09 -20.53 -24.70
C GLU A 475 -3.97 -21.27 -26.02
N ASP A 476 -4.86 -22.22 -26.28
CA ASP A 476 -4.90 -22.99 -27.54
C ASP A 476 -5.09 -22.12 -28.80
N TYR A 477 -5.59 -20.88 -28.64
CA TYR A 477 -5.75 -19.95 -29.76
C TYR A 477 -4.50 -19.15 -30.09
N PHE A 478 -3.49 -19.14 -29.20
CA PHE A 478 -2.32 -18.25 -29.29
C PHE A 478 -0.99 -18.99 -29.32
N ASP A 479 -1.02 -20.32 -29.28
CA ASP A 479 0.17 -21.20 -29.47
C ASP A 479 0.52 -21.31 -31.02
#